data_a0c52b3eafe6722e9668086775956797
#
_entry.id   a0c52b3eafe6722e9668086775956797
#
_cell.length_a   1.000
_cell.length_b   1.000
_cell.length_c   1.000
_cell.angle_alpha   90.00
_cell.angle_beta   90.00
_cell.angle_gamma   90.00
#
_symmetry.space_group_name_H-M   'P 1'
#
loop_
_entity.id
_entity.type
_entity.pdbx_description
1 polymer ?
#
loop_
_entity_poly.entity_id
_entity_poly.type
_entity_poly.pdbx_seq_one_letter_code
_entity_poly.pdbx_strand_id
1 'polypeptide(L)'
;KKEIITSNTILGKDSDFEGNIKFFGTLLIQGAFKGKIYGEGTVTIDKDATIRSDIHASEVNVHGTIFGKMSAENKIHVYKSAKIYGDIEAPAIQIEKSALIKGKCHTHKIDLPNEEERAIINTD
;
A
#
# COMPACT_ATOMS: atom_id res chain seq x y z
N LYS A 1 3.43 -8.47 -21.44
CA LYS A 1 3.51 -8.18 -20.01
C LYS A 1 4.88 -8.52 -19.48
N LYS A 2 5.38 -7.66 -18.63
CA LYS A 2 6.65 -7.88 -17.95
C LYS A 2 6.43 -8.56 -16.61
N GLU A 3 7.35 -9.47 -16.28
CA GLU A 3 7.44 -9.98 -14.92
C GLU A 3 8.87 -9.79 -14.44
N ILE A 4 9.02 -9.19 -13.28
CA ILE A 4 10.31 -8.93 -12.66
C ILE A 4 10.37 -9.64 -11.32
N ILE A 5 11.50 -10.32 -11.08
CA ILE A 5 11.82 -10.87 -9.76
C ILE A 5 12.99 -10.07 -9.24
N THR A 6 12.83 -9.45 -8.08
CA THR A 6 13.81 -8.51 -7.58
C THR A 6 13.92 -8.55 -6.06
N SER A 7 14.98 -7.98 -5.52
CA SER A 7 15.14 -7.82 -4.07
C SER A 7 15.74 -6.45 -3.76
N ASN A 8 15.24 -5.82 -2.70
CA ASN A 8 15.72 -4.53 -2.19
C ASN A 8 15.81 -3.48 -3.30
N THR A 9 14.68 -3.20 -3.94
CA THR A 9 14.61 -2.41 -5.17
C THR A 9 13.86 -1.10 -4.94
N ILE A 10 14.27 -0.07 -5.69
CA ILE A 10 13.60 1.22 -5.72
C ILE A 10 13.14 1.50 -7.15
N LEU A 11 11.83 1.80 -7.31
CA LEU A 11 11.29 2.33 -8.54
C LEU A 11 11.16 3.84 -8.37
N GLY A 12 12.05 4.61 -9.00
CA GLY A 12 12.20 6.03 -8.76
C GLY A 12 11.04 6.88 -9.25
N LYS A 13 11.10 8.17 -8.97
CA LYS A 13 10.00 9.11 -9.20
C LYS A 13 9.49 9.18 -10.64
N ASP A 14 10.39 9.10 -11.59
CA ASP A 14 10.03 9.21 -13.00
C ASP A 14 9.75 7.86 -13.64
N SER A 15 9.71 6.78 -12.84
CA SER A 15 9.43 5.47 -13.39
C SER A 15 7.94 5.30 -13.66
N ASP A 16 7.64 4.57 -14.70
CA ASP A 16 6.28 4.20 -15.08
C ASP A 16 6.35 2.74 -15.51
N PHE A 17 5.97 1.85 -14.62
CA PHE A 17 6.09 0.43 -14.82
C PHE A 17 4.73 -0.22 -14.96
N GLU A 18 4.60 -1.10 -15.96
CA GLU A 18 3.41 -1.92 -16.13
C GLU A 18 3.82 -3.38 -16.21
N GLY A 19 3.23 -4.21 -15.37
CA GLY A 19 3.53 -5.63 -15.34
C GLY A 19 3.42 -6.20 -13.93
N ASN A 20 4.09 -7.32 -13.71
CA ASN A 20 4.05 -8.01 -12.43
C ASN A 20 5.43 -7.97 -11.77
N ILE A 21 5.46 -7.68 -10.48
CA ILE A 21 6.69 -7.72 -9.69
C ILE A 21 6.55 -8.76 -8.59
N LYS A 22 7.53 -9.65 -8.51
CA LYS A 22 7.76 -10.50 -7.35
C LYS A 22 9.01 -10.01 -6.65
N PHE A 23 8.91 -9.68 -5.38
CA PHE A 23 10.04 -9.12 -4.66
C PHE A 23 10.35 -9.88 -3.38
N PHE A 24 11.59 -9.71 -2.92
CA PHE A 24 12.07 -10.18 -1.64
C PHE A 24 12.73 -9.01 -0.92
N GLY A 25 12.57 -8.93 0.41
CA GLY A 25 13.16 -7.84 1.18
C GLY A 25 12.33 -6.58 1.11
N THR A 26 12.84 -5.54 0.45
CA THR A 26 12.14 -4.25 0.39
C THR A 26 11.86 -3.83 -1.04
N LEU A 27 10.73 -3.17 -1.23
CA LEU A 27 10.37 -2.57 -2.51
C LEU A 27 9.83 -1.17 -2.22
N LEU A 28 10.52 -0.14 -2.70
CA LEU A 28 10.10 1.25 -2.58
C LEU A 28 9.64 1.73 -3.95
N ILE A 29 8.41 2.25 -4.02
CA ILE A 29 7.86 2.77 -5.26
C ILE A 29 7.60 4.26 -5.09
N GLN A 30 8.23 5.06 -5.95
CA GLN A 30 8.12 6.51 -5.93
C GLN A 30 7.41 7.07 -7.16
N GLY A 31 7.21 6.25 -8.18
CA GLY A 31 6.60 6.65 -9.44
C GLY A 31 5.25 5.97 -9.67
N ALA A 32 4.93 5.73 -10.94
CA ALA A 32 3.68 5.10 -11.34
C ALA A 32 3.87 3.60 -11.55
N PHE A 33 2.91 2.83 -11.09
CA PHE A 33 2.93 1.38 -11.27
C PHE A 33 1.54 0.88 -11.60
N LYS A 34 1.48 -0.07 -12.51
CA LYS A 34 0.24 -0.75 -12.87
C LYS A 34 0.51 -2.25 -13.05
N GLY A 35 -0.32 -3.08 -12.43
CA GLY A 35 -0.18 -4.52 -12.54
C GLY A 35 -0.37 -5.22 -11.22
N LYS A 36 0.55 -6.12 -10.87
CA LYS A 36 0.50 -6.86 -9.61
C LYS A 36 1.83 -6.81 -8.90
N ILE A 37 1.78 -6.70 -7.58
CA ILE A 37 2.95 -6.70 -6.71
C ILE A 37 2.74 -7.79 -5.67
N TYR A 38 3.69 -8.71 -5.55
CA TYR A 38 3.62 -9.73 -4.52
C TYR A 38 5.01 -10.16 -4.08
N GLY A 39 5.12 -10.52 -2.83
CA GLY A 39 6.40 -10.99 -2.30
C GLY A 39 6.43 -11.08 -0.80
N GLU A 40 7.60 -11.47 -0.30
CA GLU A 40 7.88 -11.55 1.12
C GLU A 40 8.76 -10.38 1.51
N GLY A 41 8.27 -9.55 2.41
CA GLY A 41 8.99 -8.36 2.85
C GLY A 41 8.10 -7.15 2.90
N THR A 42 8.70 -5.97 2.77
CA THR A 42 8.02 -4.71 2.98
C THR A 42 7.94 -3.91 1.68
N VAL A 43 6.72 -3.51 1.33
CA VAL A 43 6.47 -2.55 0.25
C VAL A 43 6.21 -1.19 0.87
N THR A 44 6.89 -0.17 0.36
CA THR A 44 6.66 1.21 0.75
C THR A 44 6.23 2.00 -0.49
N ILE A 45 5.08 2.65 -0.41
CA ILE A 45 4.54 3.48 -1.47
C ILE A 45 4.76 4.93 -1.06
N ASP A 46 5.63 5.64 -1.79
CA ASP A 46 5.98 7.02 -1.47
C ASP A 46 4.82 7.97 -1.76
N LYS A 47 4.86 9.15 -1.17
CA LYS A 47 3.75 10.11 -1.21
C LYS A 47 3.37 10.55 -2.63
N ASP A 48 4.32 10.58 -3.55
CA ASP A 48 4.06 10.99 -4.93
C ASP A 48 3.76 9.82 -5.87
N ALA A 49 3.78 8.60 -5.34
CA ALA A 49 3.52 7.43 -6.15
C ALA A 49 2.03 7.23 -6.41
N THR A 50 1.72 6.70 -7.58
CA THR A 50 0.36 6.29 -7.95
C THR A 50 0.39 4.84 -8.38
N ILE A 51 -0.35 4.01 -7.67
CA ILE A 51 -0.33 2.56 -7.85
C ILE A 51 -1.72 2.09 -8.28
N ARG A 52 -1.77 1.35 -9.39
CA ARG A 52 -2.99 0.70 -9.87
C ARG A 52 -2.74 -0.79 -9.89
N SER A 53 -2.85 -1.43 -8.73
CA SER A 53 -2.34 -2.78 -8.56
C SER A 53 -3.02 -3.48 -7.40
N ASP A 54 -3.03 -4.80 -7.49
CA ASP A 54 -3.21 -5.63 -6.31
C ASP A 54 -1.85 -5.84 -5.68
N ILE A 55 -1.78 -5.70 -4.36
CA ILE A 55 -0.52 -5.82 -3.62
C ILE A 55 -0.66 -6.91 -2.56
N HIS A 56 0.31 -7.80 -2.52
CA HIS A 56 0.44 -8.79 -1.45
C HIS A 56 1.87 -8.78 -0.93
N ALA A 57 2.03 -8.56 0.36
CA ALA A 57 3.35 -8.47 1.00
C ALA A 57 3.26 -8.89 2.46
N SER A 58 4.38 -8.94 3.15
CA SER A 58 4.38 -9.15 4.59
C SER A 58 3.93 -7.88 5.31
N GLU A 59 4.48 -6.73 4.90
CA GLU A 59 4.08 -5.42 5.43
C GLU A 59 3.97 -4.42 4.29
N VAL A 60 3.02 -3.48 4.43
CA VAL A 60 2.85 -2.41 3.45
C VAL A 60 2.79 -1.07 4.19
N ASN A 61 3.62 -0.12 3.74
CA ASN A 61 3.63 1.25 4.24
C ASN A 61 3.14 2.16 3.12
N VAL A 62 2.05 2.89 3.35
CA VAL A 62 1.41 3.66 2.29
C VAL A 62 1.46 5.14 2.62
N HIS A 63 2.15 5.91 1.79
CA HIS A 63 2.16 7.38 1.84
C HIS A 63 1.49 7.99 0.62
N GLY A 64 1.30 7.22 -0.43
CA GLY A 64 0.82 7.69 -1.73
C GLY A 64 -0.59 7.23 -2.06
N THR A 65 -0.89 7.21 -3.34
CA THR A 65 -2.24 6.90 -3.84
C THR A 65 -2.28 5.48 -4.40
N ILE A 66 -3.27 4.71 -3.97
CA ILE A 66 -3.44 3.33 -4.41
C ILE A 66 -4.87 3.10 -4.88
N PHE A 67 -4.98 2.48 -6.06
CA PHE A 67 -6.23 1.96 -6.60
C PHE A 67 -6.09 0.45 -6.72
N GLY A 68 -6.80 -0.29 -5.89
CA GLY A 68 -6.75 -1.74 -5.93
C GLY A 68 -6.83 -2.36 -4.55
N LYS A 69 -6.53 -3.65 -4.49
CA LYS A 69 -6.65 -4.42 -3.26
C LYS A 69 -5.26 -4.65 -2.65
N MET A 70 -5.15 -4.43 -1.36
CA MET A 70 -3.93 -4.71 -0.62
C MET A 70 -4.16 -5.79 0.42
N SER A 71 -3.24 -6.71 0.50
CA SER A 71 -3.23 -7.78 1.49
C SER A 71 -1.84 -7.88 2.11
N ALA A 72 -1.75 -7.87 3.42
CA ALA A 72 -0.49 -8.03 4.11
C ALA A 72 -0.60 -9.18 5.12
N GLU A 73 0.48 -9.93 5.28
CA GLU A 73 0.51 -11.04 6.23
C GLU A 73 0.62 -10.55 7.67
N ASN A 74 1.27 -9.41 7.89
CA ASN A 74 1.52 -8.89 9.22
C ASN A 74 0.80 -7.57 9.49
N LYS A 75 1.10 -6.54 8.69
CA LYS A 75 0.61 -5.20 9.01
C LYS A 75 0.54 -4.30 7.79
N ILE A 76 -0.44 -3.42 7.78
CA ILE A 76 -0.52 -2.29 6.85
C ILE A 76 -0.50 -1.00 7.69
N HIS A 77 0.41 -0.10 7.37
CA HIS A 77 0.49 1.21 7.99
C HIS A 77 0.12 2.27 6.94
N VAL A 78 -0.96 2.98 7.21
CA VAL A 78 -1.48 4.02 6.32
C VAL A 78 -1.12 5.37 6.91
N TYR A 79 -0.25 6.09 6.22
CA TYR A 79 0.26 7.37 6.68
C TYR A 79 -0.66 8.52 6.27
N LYS A 80 -0.44 9.69 6.86
CA LYS A 80 -1.35 10.84 6.73
C LYS A 80 -1.59 11.30 5.30
N SER A 81 -0.61 11.13 4.41
CA SER A 81 -0.72 11.56 3.00
C SER A 81 -1.35 10.51 2.11
N ALA A 82 -1.67 9.34 2.63
CA ALA A 82 -2.17 8.23 1.82
C ALA A 82 -3.60 8.47 1.35
N LYS A 83 -3.86 8.01 0.13
CA LYS A 83 -5.20 7.94 -0.44
C LYS A 83 -5.39 6.54 -1.02
N ILE A 84 -6.27 5.77 -0.43
CA ILE A 84 -6.49 4.38 -0.83
C ILE A 84 -7.92 4.23 -1.32
N TYR A 85 -8.05 3.74 -2.55
CA TYR A 85 -9.33 3.43 -3.18
C TYR A 85 -9.36 1.94 -3.45
N GLY A 86 -9.94 1.19 -2.53
CA GLY A 86 -10.00 -0.26 -2.62
C GLY A 86 -10.00 -0.91 -1.25
N ASP A 87 -9.91 -2.23 -1.25
CA ASP A 87 -10.02 -3.00 -0.02
C ASP A 87 -8.64 -3.30 0.54
N ILE A 88 -8.53 -3.27 1.85
CA ILE A 88 -7.29 -3.61 2.55
C ILE A 88 -7.55 -4.72 3.56
N GLU A 89 -6.60 -5.64 3.67
CA GLU A 89 -6.70 -6.78 4.55
C GLU A 89 -5.35 -7.06 5.21
N ALA A 90 -5.34 -7.14 6.53
CA ALA A 90 -4.15 -7.51 7.29
C ALA A 90 -4.55 -7.84 8.72
N PRO A 91 -3.75 -8.64 9.45
CA PRO A 91 -4.03 -8.89 10.86
C PRO A 91 -4.02 -7.62 11.71
N ALA A 92 -3.20 -6.63 11.34
CA ALA A 92 -3.14 -5.34 12.01
C ALA A 92 -3.09 -4.22 10.98
N ILE A 93 -3.87 -3.16 11.21
CA ILE A 93 -3.88 -1.98 10.35
C ILE A 93 -3.78 -0.76 11.23
N GLN A 94 -2.79 0.10 10.95
CA GLN A 94 -2.61 1.36 11.65
C GLN A 94 -2.87 2.50 10.67
N ILE A 95 -3.73 3.44 11.05
CA ILE A 95 -4.16 4.52 10.16
C ILE A 95 -3.91 5.84 10.86
N GLU A 96 -3.13 6.72 10.23
CA GLU A 96 -2.83 8.05 10.76
C GLU A 96 -3.92 9.05 10.39
N LYS A 97 -3.96 10.17 11.12
CA LYS A 97 -4.91 11.23 10.83
C LYS A 97 -4.73 11.74 9.40
N SER A 98 -5.79 12.22 8.80
CA SER A 98 -5.85 12.80 7.45
C SER A 98 -5.71 11.78 6.32
N ALA A 99 -5.42 10.53 6.61
CA ALA A 99 -5.43 9.50 5.58
C ALA A 99 -6.85 9.30 5.05
N LEU A 100 -6.95 9.00 3.75
CA LEU A 100 -8.23 8.73 3.10
C LEU A 100 -8.28 7.28 2.67
N ILE A 101 -9.31 6.57 3.10
CA ILE A 101 -9.56 5.21 2.65
C ILE A 101 -11.00 5.09 2.20
N LYS A 102 -11.21 4.72 0.94
CA LYS A 102 -12.52 4.41 0.38
C LYS A 102 -12.54 2.95 -0.03
N GLY A 103 -13.16 2.11 0.80
CA GLY A 103 -13.20 0.68 0.61
C GLY A 103 -13.39 -0.01 1.95
N LYS A 104 -13.16 -1.31 1.95
CA LYS A 104 -13.33 -2.12 3.15
C LYS A 104 -12.00 -2.40 3.82
N CYS A 105 -12.02 -2.36 5.15
CA CYS A 105 -10.87 -2.75 5.96
C CYS A 105 -11.19 -4.06 6.66
N HIS A 106 -10.43 -5.11 6.36
CA HIS A 106 -10.57 -6.41 7.00
C HIS A 106 -9.37 -6.63 7.91
N THR A 107 -9.61 -6.65 9.22
CA THR A 107 -8.51 -6.75 10.17
C THR A 107 -9.01 -7.29 11.50
N HIS A 108 -8.10 -7.86 12.29
CA HIS A 108 -8.36 -8.26 13.67
C HIS A 108 -8.03 -7.13 14.65
N LYS A 109 -7.16 -6.22 14.26
CA LYS A 109 -6.76 -5.11 15.10
C LYS A 109 -6.57 -3.87 14.26
N ILE A 110 -7.36 -2.84 14.53
CA ILE A 110 -7.22 -1.57 13.85
C ILE A 110 -6.85 -0.49 14.87
N ASP A 111 -5.85 0.32 14.51
CA ASP A 111 -5.38 1.42 15.33
C ASP A 111 -5.67 2.72 14.57
N LEU A 112 -6.69 3.42 15.05
CA LEU A 112 -7.16 4.66 14.44
C LEU A 112 -6.69 5.86 15.24
N PRO A 113 -6.55 7.04 14.60
CA PRO A 113 -6.30 8.26 15.34
C PRO A 113 -7.48 8.58 16.25
N ASN A 114 -7.25 9.39 17.29
CA ASN A 114 -8.33 9.82 18.16
C ASN A 114 -9.28 10.77 17.40
N GLU A 115 -10.38 11.17 18.04
CA GLU A 115 -11.41 11.98 17.37
C GLU A 115 -10.87 13.30 16.83
N GLU A 116 -9.87 13.89 17.49
CA GLU A 116 -9.29 15.16 17.05
C GLU A 116 -8.33 15.00 15.88
N GLU A 117 -7.85 13.77 15.65
CA GLU A 117 -6.86 13.47 14.64
C GLU A 117 -7.40 12.47 13.62
N ARG A 118 -8.69 12.47 13.42
CA ARG A 118 -9.39 11.43 12.67
C ARG A 118 -8.89 11.29 11.22
N ALA A 119 -8.69 10.05 10.80
CA ALA A 119 -8.56 9.70 9.39
C ALA A 119 -9.94 9.63 8.76
N ILE A 120 -10.01 9.83 7.45
CA ILE A 120 -11.26 9.69 6.71
C ILE A 120 -11.33 8.27 6.16
N ILE A 121 -12.24 7.47 6.71
CA ILE A 121 -12.43 6.08 6.33
C ILE A 121 -13.86 5.90 5.87
N ASN A 122 -14.01 5.30 4.68
CA ASN A 122 -15.32 4.98 4.15
C ASN A 122 -15.37 3.46 3.94
N THR A 123 -16.02 2.76 4.85
CA THR A 123 -16.17 1.30 4.80
C THR A 123 -17.60 0.93 4.49
N ASP A 124 -17.77 -0.10 3.69
CA ASP A 124 -19.10 -0.61 3.37
C ASP A 124 -19.45 -1.85 4.17
#